data_b81deb8c39d61d8147f15a10e838a7b6
#
_entry.id   b81deb8c39d61d8147f15a10e838a7b6
#
_cell.length_a   1.000
_cell.length_b   1.000
_cell.length_c   1.000
_cell.angle_alpha   90.00
_cell.angle_beta   90.00
_cell.angle_gamma   90.00
#
_symmetry.space_group_name_H-M   'P 1'
#
loop_
_entity.id
_entity.type
_entity.pdbx_description
1 polymer ?
#
loop_
_entity_poly.entity_id
_entity_poly.type
_entity_poly.pdbx_seq_one_letter_code
_entity_poly.pdbx_strand_id
1 'polypeptide(L)'
;MAAEMLLTGHRRWDLFADKVLEGKDLTDAEALQVLACSDVEVPSLLAAAFRVRHHYHANRVQLYYLRNAKSGLCPEDCNYCSQSKIADAEVNRYVFQDEKTLLEGARVAKESQARTFCIVASGRGPNERELNHVCNVVRKIKDTYGMHICVCLGLLSPDQADQLKAAGVDRVNHNLNTSERMYADICTTHTYQDRIDTLQAVRNAGIELCSGCIVGMGESHKDLVEIAVSLRELQVESIPINFLHPIDGTPLAGREDLTPRDCLRALCMFRLMNPKCEIRIAGGRELQLRTLQPLGLYPANSIFVSDYLTTKGQTPQEDYQMIADLGFEIVNPPGVLSAEGLTEATAVTAAEGGCCHEHDECASA
;
A
#
# COMPACT_ATOMS: atom_id res chain seq x y z
N MET A 1 -24.47 -31.17 10.77
CA MET A 1 -23.32 -31.10 9.82
C MET A 1 -23.00 -29.63 9.43
N ALA A 2 -23.84 -28.88 8.69
CA ALA A 2 -23.48 -27.52 8.28
C ALA A 2 -23.28 -26.52 9.45
N ALA A 3 -24.18 -26.54 10.45
CA ALA A 3 -24.05 -25.72 11.66
C ALA A 3 -22.85 -26.12 12.52
N GLU A 4 -22.52 -27.35 12.58
CA GLU A 4 -21.40 -27.90 13.34
C GLU A 4 -20.05 -27.59 12.64
N MET A 5 -20.00 -27.60 11.30
CA MET A 5 -18.86 -27.14 10.52
C MET A 5 -18.61 -25.61 10.70
N LEU A 6 -19.68 -24.80 10.77
CA LEU A 6 -19.56 -23.38 11.04
C LEU A 6 -18.99 -23.10 12.45
N LEU A 7 -19.49 -23.78 13.47
CA LEU A 7 -18.99 -23.65 14.85
C LEU A 7 -17.53 -24.09 15.00
N THR A 8 -17.12 -25.16 14.31
CA THR A 8 -15.72 -25.62 14.33
C THR A 8 -14.80 -24.68 13.57
N GLY A 9 -15.26 -24.10 12.45
CA GLY A 9 -14.52 -23.09 11.69
C GLY A 9 -14.29 -21.82 12.50
N HIS A 10 -15.33 -21.24 13.11
CA HIS A 10 -15.20 -20.06 13.99
C HIS A 10 -14.15 -20.30 15.09
N ARG A 11 -14.24 -21.42 15.79
CA ARG A 11 -13.31 -21.74 16.88
C ARG A 11 -11.86 -21.87 16.40
N ARG A 12 -11.62 -22.37 15.18
CA ARG A 12 -10.29 -22.52 14.61
C ARG A 12 -9.63 -21.17 14.37
N TRP A 13 -10.34 -20.23 13.76
CA TRP A 13 -9.79 -18.90 13.45
C TRP A 13 -9.52 -18.11 14.73
N ASP A 14 -10.38 -18.23 15.74
CA ASP A 14 -10.13 -17.62 17.06
C ASP A 14 -8.89 -18.19 17.73
N LEU A 15 -8.65 -19.50 17.65
CA LEU A 15 -7.43 -20.12 18.20
C LEU A 15 -6.17 -19.63 17.48
N PHE A 16 -6.23 -19.36 16.17
CA PHE A 16 -5.11 -18.78 15.45
C PHE A 16 -4.84 -17.35 15.90
N ALA A 17 -5.89 -16.55 16.07
CA ALA A 17 -5.74 -15.18 16.59
C ALA A 17 -5.18 -15.19 18.02
N ASP A 18 -5.67 -16.05 18.91
CA ASP A 18 -5.17 -16.19 20.29
C ASP A 18 -3.69 -16.57 20.32
N LYS A 19 -3.30 -17.58 19.51
CA LYS A 19 -1.90 -18.00 19.35
C LYS A 19 -0.98 -16.81 18.97
N VAL A 20 -1.42 -16.02 17.99
CA VAL A 20 -0.67 -14.86 17.50
C VAL A 20 -0.60 -13.75 18.56
N LEU A 21 -1.70 -13.50 19.28
CA LEU A 21 -1.76 -12.51 20.36
C LEU A 21 -0.92 -12.92 21.57
N GLU A 22 -0.71 -14.23 21.79
CA GLU A 22 0.25 -14.76 22.76
C GLU A 22 1.72 -14.60 22.32
N GLY A 23 1.97 -14.04 21.13
CA GLY A 23 3.31 -13.85 20.56
C GLY A 23 3.91 -15.10 19.90
N LYS A 24 3.07 -16.08 19.55
CA LYS A 24 3.50 -17.29 18.84
C LYS A 24 3.19 -17.16 17.36
N ASP A 25 4.15 -17.55 16.52
CA ASP A 25 3.96 -17.55 15.06
C ASP A 25 3.02 -18.66 14.60
N LEU A 26 2.22 -18.38 13.55
CA LEU A 26 1.57 -19.44 12.81
C LEU A 26 2.61 -20.28 12.05
N THR A 27 2.37 -21.57 11.99
CA THR A 27 3.10 -22.50 11.11
C THR A 27 2.64 -22.33 9.66
N ASP A 28 3.47 -22.77 8.70
CA ASP A 28 3.10 -22.77 7.27
C ASP A 28 1.81 -23.57 7.02
N ALA A 29 1.62 -24.68 7.72
CA ALA A 29 0.41 -25.49 7.61
C ALA A 29 -0.86 -24.74 8.09
N GLU A 30 -0.75 -23.94 9.14
CA GLU A 30 -1.84 -23.07 9.62
C GLU A 30 -2.10 -21.92 8.65
N ALA A 31 -1.05 -21.28 8.10
CA ALA A 31 -1.16 -20.24 7.08
C ALA A 31 -1.84 -20.77 5.80
N LEU A 32 -1.50 -21.99 5.37
CA LEU A 32 -2.17 -22.64 4.24
C LEU A 32 -3.66 -22.89 4.53
N GLN A 33 -4.04 -23.23 5.78
CA GLN A 33 -5.45 -23.34 6.15
C GLN A 33 -6.19 -22.00 6.05
N VAL A 34 -5.55 -20.89 6.38
CA VAL A 34 -6.13 -19.54 6.22
C VAL A 34 -6.45 -19.28 4.75
N LEU A 35 -5.51 -19.56 3.85
CA LEU A 35 -5.71 -19.38 2.40
C LEU A 35 -6.75 -20.36 1.82
N ALA A 36 -6.88 -21.54 2.39
CA ALA A 36 -7.86 -22.55 2.00
C ALA A 36 -9.22 -22.43 2.72
N CYS A 37 -9.43 -21.37 3.49
CA CYS A 37 -10.68 -21.08 4.19
C CYS A 37 -11.86 -21.10 3.22
N SER A 38 -12.94 -21.79 3.59
CA SER A 38 -14.16 -21.86 2.78
C SER A 38 -14.86 -20.50 2.73
N ASP A 39 -15.66 -20.25 1.68
CA ASP A 39 -16.36 -18.98 1.50
C ASP A 39 -17.27 -18.62 2.69
N VAL A 40 -17.90 -19.62 3.29
CA VAL A 40 -18.81 -19.41 4.45
C VAL A 40 -18.06 -19.07 5.73
N GLU A 41 -16.77 -19.37 5.83
CA GLU A 41 -15.93 -19.06 6.98
C GLU A 41 -15.22 -17.70 6.87
N VAL A 42 -15.20 -17.06 5.68
CA VAL A 42 -14.52 -15.77 5.48
C VAL A 42 -14.93 -14.71 6.51
N PRO A 43 -16.21 -14.53 6.88
CA PRO A 43 -16.58 -13.55 7.92
C PRO A 43 -15.91 -13.82 9.27
N SER A 44 -15.79 -15.10 9.67
CA SER A 44 -15.14 -15.48 10.94
C SER A 44 -13.63 -15.31 10.88
N LEU A 45 -13.02 -15.60 9.73
CA LEU A 45 -11.60 -15.33 9.50
C LEU A 45 -11.28 -13.84 9.56
N LEU A 46 -12.13 -13.00 8.96
CA LEU A 46 -12.01 -11.53 9.05
C LEU A 46 -12.09 -11.05 10.50
N ALA A 47 -13.04 -11.57 11.28
CA ALA A 47 -13.17 -11.22 12.70
C ALA A 47 -11.92 -11.60 13.49
N ALA A 48 -11.35 -12.76 13.26
CA ALA A 48 -10.11 -13.22 13.91
C ALA A 48 -8.90 -12.34 13.51
N ALA A 49 -8.74 -12.07 12.22
CA ALA A 49 -7.68 -11.17 11.72
C ALA A 49 -7.84 -9.73 12.27
N PHE A 50 -9.08 -9.25 12.40
CA PHE A 50 -9.37 -7.94 12.99
C PHE A 50 -8.97 -7.87 14.47
N ARG A 51 -9.18 -8.92 15.27
CA ARG A 51 -8.71 -8.97 16.68
C ARG A 51 -7.20 -8.71 16.74
N VAL A 52 -6.41 -9.36 15.87
CA VAL A 52 -4.96 -9.16 15.80
C VAL A 52 -4.62 -7.75 15.33
N ARG A 53 -5.25 -7.29 14.24
CA ARG A 53 -5.05 -5.92 13.72
C ARG A 53 -5.40 -4.87 14.79
N HIS A 54 -6.53 -5.03 15.48
CA HIS A 54 -6.98 -4.08 16.51
C HIS A 54 -6.03 -4.04 17.71
N HIS A 55 -5.47 -5.18 18.13
CA HIS A 55 -4.51 -5.22 19.21
C HIS A 55 -3.27 -4.36 18.94
N TYR A 56 -2.72 -4.40 17.71
CA TYR A 56 -1.48 -3.67 17.39
C TYR A 56 -1.72 -2.28 16.80
N HIS A 57 -2.83 -2.05 16.15
CA HIS A 57 -3.08 -0.81 15.39
C HIS A 57 -4.36 -0.06 15.80
N ALA A 58 -5.15 -0.60 16.73
CA ALA A 58 -6.45 -0.07 17.14
C ALA A 58 -7.37 0.20 15.92
N ASN A 59 -8.16 1.25 15.90
CA ASN A 59 -9.01 1.65 14.78
C ASN A 59 -8.29 2.55 13.74
N ARG A 60 -6.97 2.69 13.85
CA ARG A 60 -6.19 3.62 13.02
C ARG A 60 -5.92 3.07 11.63
N VAL A 61 -6.11 3.92 10.61
CA VAL A 61 -5.78 3.67 9.21
C VAL A 61 -4.78 4.72 8.74
N GLN A 62 -3.66 4.29 8.16
CA GLN A 62 -2.64 5.18 7.60
C GLN A 62 -2.89 5.38 6.11
N LEU A 63 -2.82 6.64 5.66
CA LEU A 63 -2.95 7.00 4.27
C LEU A 63 -1.58 7.26 3.65
N TYR A 64 -1.41 6.75 2.45
CA TYR A 64 -0.22 6.93 1.60
C TYR A 64 -0.61 7.63 0.32
N TYR A 65 0.20 8.57 -0.10
CA TYR A 65 0.09 9.21 -1.41
C TYR A 65 1.34 8.92 -2.21
N LEU A 66 1.19 8.44 -3.43
CA LEU A 66 2.34 8.17 -4.29
C LEU A 66 2.44 9.15 -5.45
N ARG A 67 3.69 9.45 -5.83
CA ARG A 67 4.02 10.21 -7.02
C ARG A 67 4.91 9.38 -7.92
N ASN A 68 4.43 9.12 -9.14
CA ASN A 68 5.25 8.53 -10.19
C ASN A 68 6.23 9.60 -10.70
N ALA A 69 7.44 9.62 -10.13
CA ALA A 69 8.42 10.68 -10.38
C ALA A 69 9.19 10.50 -11.70
N LYS A 70 9.24 9.26 -12.22
CA LYS A 70 9.82 8.89 -13.52
C LYS A 70 8.99 7.76 -14.09
N SER A 71 8.49 7.88 -15.31
CA SER A 71 7.54 6.95 -15.89
C SER A 71 7.96 6.41 -17.23
N GLY A 72 7.66 5.13 -17.47
CA GLY A 72 8.09 4.41 -18.67
C GLY A 72 9.62 4.28 -18.69
N LEU A 73 10.21 3.98 -19.84
CA LEU A 73 11.67 3.92 -20.04
C LEU A 73 12.40 2.95 -19.05
N CYS A 74 11.70 1.96 -18.50
CA CYS A 74 12.29 0.97 -17.62
C CYS A 74 13.02 -0.10 -18.44
N PRO A 75 14.30 -0.43 -18.15
CA PRO A 75 15.03 -1.47 -18.86
C PRO A 75 14.68 -2.89 -18.40
N GLU A 76 13.90 -3.02 -17.34
CA GLU A 76 13.50 -4.30 -16.76
C GLU A 76 12.35 -4.96 -17.53
N ASP A 77 12.20 -6.28 -17.37
CA ASP A 77 11.21 -7.10 -18.10
C ASP A 77 10.12 -7.71 -17.22
N CYS A 78 9.81 -7.08 -16.10
CA CYS A 78 8.77 -7.57 -15.19
C CYS A 78 7.42 -7.75 -15.88
N ASN A 79 6.88 -8.98 -15.91
CA ASN A 79 5.70 -9.39 -16.67
C ASN A 79 4.40 -8.66 -16.26
N TYR A 80 4.29 -8.19 -15.01
CA TYR A 80 3.11 -7.49 -14.49
C TYR A 80 3.14 -5.98 -14.75
N CYS A 81 4.29 -5.43 -15.18
CA CYS A 81 4.52 -3.99 -15.15
C CYS A 81 4.28 -3.33 -16.50
N SER A 82 3.29 -2.42 -16.56
CA SER A 82 3.02 -1.63 -17.76
C SER A 82 4.17 -0.71 -18.19
N GLN A 83 5.13 -0.44 -17.29
CA GLN A 83 6.31 0.38 -17.59
C GLN A 83 7.53 -0.44 -18.01
N SER A 84 7.44 -1.78 -18.07
CA SER A 84 8.56 -2.65 -18.43
C SER A 84 8.91 -2.53 -19.93
N LYS A 85 10.16 -2.91 -20.29
CA LYS A 85 10.64 -2.86 -21.68
C LYS A 85 9.87 -3.79 -22.63
N ILE A 86 9.20 -4.82 -22.08
CA ILE A 86 8.45 -5.82 -22.85
C ILE A 86 6.96 -5.51 -22.91
N ALA A 87 6.48 -4.49 -22.19
CA ALA A 87 5.07 -4.10 -22.21
C ALA A 87 4.78 -3.21 -23.43
N ASP A 88 3.69 -3.51 -24.12
CA ASP A 88 3.08 -2.68 -25.19
C ASP A 88 1.87 -1.91 -24.62
N ALA A 89 1.97 -1.47 -23.38
CA ALA A 89 0.94 -0.73 -22.68
C ALA A 89 1.08 0.78 -22.94
N GLU A 90 -0.06 1.45 -23.10
CA GLU A 90 -0.09 2.90 -23.21
C GLU A 90 0.19 3.55 -21.85
N VAL A 91 1.41 4.03 -21.64
CA VAL A 91 1.81 4.76 -20.44
C VAL A 91 2.47 6.08 -20.82
N ASN A 92 2.20 7.11 -20.03
CA ASN A 92 2.91 8.37 -20.16
C ASN A 92 4.40 8.17 -19.85
N ARG A 93 5.28 8.57 -20.79
CA ARG A 93 6.74 8.41 -20.66
C ARG A 93 7.38 9.76 -20.38
N TYR A 94 8.08 9.87 -19.26
CA TYR A 94 8.84 11.07 -18.89
C TYR A 94 10.05 10.72 -18.02
N VAL A 95 11.06 11.53 -18.13
CA VAL A 95 12.25 11.50 -17.28
C VAL A 95 11.90 11.94 -15.86
N PHE A 96 12.87 11.91 -14.96
CA PHE A 96 12.64 12.34 -13.58
C PHE A 96 12.04 13.76 -13.54
N GLN A 97 10.89 13.89 -12.84
CA GLN A 97 10.21 15.17 -12.66
C GLN A 97 11.09 16.16 -11.91
N ASP A 98 10.90 17.42 -12.18
CA ASP A 98 11.65 18.49 -11.51
C ASP A 98 11.22 18.64 -10.03
N GLU A 99 12.04 19.35 -9.30
CA GLU A 99 11.85 19.59 -7.87
C GLU A 99 10.50 20.27 -7.57
N LYS A 100 10.12 21.26 -8.36
CA LYS A 100 8.85 22.00 -8.18
C LYS A 100 7.65 21.04 -8.27
N THR A 101 7.65 20.17 -9.24
CA THR A 101 6.58 19.17 -9.46
C THR A 101 6.50 18.16 -8.31
N LEU A 102 7.65 17.73 -7.76
CA LEU A 102 7.68 16.78 -6.64
C LEU A 102 7.27 17.46 -5.32
N LEU A 103 7.64 18.72 -5.09
CA LEU A 103 7.19 19.51 -3.94
C LEU A 103 5.68 19.76 -3.99
N GLU A 104 5.14 20.05 -5.17
CA GLU A 104 3.70 20.19 -5.38
C GLU A 104 2.97 18.86 -5.09
N GLY A 105 3.54 17.71 -5.51
CA GLY A 105 3.02 16.40 -5.14
C GLY A 105 2.98 16.17 -3.63
N ALA A 106 4.01 16.61 -2.90
CA ALA A 106 4.03 16.49 -1.44
C ALA A 106 3.01 17.43 -0.77
N ARG A 107 2.78 18.64 -1.33
CA ARG A 107 1.72 19.53 -0.87
C ARG A 107 0.33 18.88 -0.99
N VAL A 108 0.03 18.34 -2.18
CA VAL A 108 -1.23 17.64 -2.43
C VAL A 108 -1.38 16.42 -1.51
N ALA A 109 -0.30 15.65 -1.31
CA ALA A 109 -0.31 14.51 -0.38
C ALA A 109 -0.69 14.94 1.05
N LYS A 110 -0.14 16.05 1.53
CA LYS A 110 -0.46 16.59 2.86
C LYS A 110 -1.93 17.03 2.95
N GLU A 111 -2.45 17.70 1.92
CA GLU A 111 -3.85 18.10 1.83
C GLU A 111 -4.79 16.89 1.74
N SER A 112 -4.35 15.80 1.12
CA SER A 112 -5.05 14.51 1.11
C SER A 112 -4.87 13.70 2.40
N GLN A 113 -4.49 14.32 3.50
CA GLN A 113 -4.29 13.70 4.81
C GLN A 113 -3.32 12.49 4.80
N ALA A 114 -2.49 12.36 3.77
CA ALA A 114 -1.52 11.28 3.71
C ALA A 114 -0.41 11.51 4.74
N ARG A 115 -0.16 10.48 5.56
CA ARG A 115 0.98 10.46 6.47
C ARG A 115 2.30 10.32 5.72
N THR A 116 2.30 9.49 4.68
CA THR A 116 3.51 9.15 3.93
C THR A 116 3.38 9.59 2.48
N PHE A 117 4.37 10.32 2.01
CA PHE A 117 4.54 10.62 0.59
C PHE A 117 5.56 9.67 -0.03
N CYS A 118 5.15 8.97 -1.10
CA CYS A 118 5.97 8.00 -1.80
C CYS A 118 6.49 8.57 -3.12
N ILE A 119 7.81 8.67 -3.29
CA ILE A 119 8.47 9.04 -4.54
C ILE A 119 8.86 7.75 -5.26
N VAL A 120 8.21 7.46 -6.38
CA VAL A 120 8.41 6.21 -7.14
C VAL A 120 9.01 6.52 -8.50
N ALA A 121 10.03 5.79 -8.89
CA ALA A 121 10.69 5.93 -10.19
C ALA A 121 10.79 4.60 -10.92
N SER A 122 10.42 4.59 -12.20
CA SER A 122 10.69 3.44 -13.09
C SER A 122 12.19 3.32 -13.38
N GLY A 123 12.73 2.11 -13.38
CA GLY A 123 14.13 1.85 -13.69
C GLY A 123 14.71 0.71 -12.86
N ARG A 124 15.92 0.26 -13.25
CA ARG A 124 16.67 -0.77 -12.51
C ARG A 124 17.17 -0.24 -11.17
N GLY A 125 17.63 1.00 -11.15
CA GLY A 125 18.14 1.71 -9.98
C GLY A 125 18.47 3.16 -10.36
N PRO A 126 18.67 4.07 -9.41
CA PRO A 126 18.97 5.47 -9.69
C PRO A 126 20.45 5.62 -10.09
N ASN A 127 20.71 6.45 -11.09
CA ASN A 127 22.07 6.96 -11.30
C ASN A 127 22.39 8.06 -10.26
N GLU A 128 23.64 8.48 -10.21
CA GLU A 128 24.11 9.48 -9.23
C GLU A 128 23.34 10.80 -9.30
N ARG A 129 23.04 11.28 -10.52
CA ARG A 129 22.26 12.53 -10.71
C ARG A 129 20.83 12.40 -10.20
N GLU A 130 20.18 11.26 -10.48
CA GLU A 130 18.81 10.97 -10.01
C GLU A 130 18.78 10.83 -8.48
N LEU A 131 19.75 10.12 -7.91
CA LEU A 131 19.86 9.95 -6.46
C LEU A 131 20.05 11.30 -5.75
N ASN A 132 20.99 12.12 -6.22
CA ASN A 132 21.22 13.46 -5.68
C ASN A 132 19.99 14.35 -5.78
N HIS A 133 19.26 14.27 -6.90
CA HIS A 133 18.00 15.00 -7.09
C HIS A 133 16.96 14.56 -6.04
N VAL A 134 16.73 13.26 -5.86
CA VAL A 134 15.79 12.72 -4.86
C VAL A 134 16.21 13.16 -3.45
N CYS A 135 17.49 13.04 -3.09
CA CYS A 135 17.99 13.46 -1.79
C CYS A 135 17.72 14.94 -1.50
N ASN A 136 17.91 15.82 -2.50
CA ASN A 136 17.62 17.24 -2.35
C ASN A 136 16.14 17.52 -2.16
N VAL A 137 15.29 16.87 -2.95
CA VAL A 137 13.83 16.98 -2.83
C VAL A 137 13.34 16.48 -1.48
N VAL A 138 13.85 15.34 -1.01
CA VAL A 138 13.49 14.78 0.30
C VAL A 138 13.78 15.76 1.43
N ARG A 139 14.99 16.35 1.48
CA ARG A 139 15.34 17.36 2.50
C ARG A 139 14.34 18.51 2.50
N LYS A 140 14.02 19.06 1.33
CA LYS A 140 13.06 20.16 1.20
C LYS A 140 11.65 19.79 1.64
N ILE A 141 11.17 18.58 1.30
CA ILE A 141 9.86 18.10 1.75
C ILE A 141 9.86 17.96 3.27
N LYS A 142 10.92 17.40 3.86
CA LYS A 142 11.07 17.30 5.31
C LYS A 142 11.01 18.66 5.99
N ASP A 143 11.77 19.62 5.50
CA ASP A 143 11.84 20.96 6.06
C ASP A 143 10.52 21.73 5.91
N THR A 144 9.81 21.54 4.78
CA THR A 144 8.60 22.31 4.48
C THR A 144 7.34 21.68 5.06
N TYR A 145 7.21 20.37 5.00
CA TYR A 145 5.96 19.67 5.30
C TYR A 145 6.05 18.71 6.50
N GLY A 146 7.26 18.32 6.93
CA GLY A 146 7.48 17.37 8.02
C GLY A 146 6.93 15.97 7.75
N MET A 147 6.70 15.60 6.47
CA MET A 147 6.07 14.34 6.09
C MET A 147 7.02 13.16 6.26
N HIS A 148 6.44 11.98 6.50
CA HIS A 148 7.15 10.71 6.37
C HIS A 148 7.38 10.41 4.89
N ILE A 149 8.61 10.10 4.50
CA ILE A 149 9.00 9.90 3.10
C ILE A 149 9.36 8.45 2.85
N CYS A 150 8.67 7.87 1.87
CA CYS A 150 9.01 6.56 1.30
C CYS A 150 9.56 6.76 -0.12
N VAL A 151 10.62 6.05 -0.48
CA VAL A 151 11.14 6.05 -1.86
C VAL A 151 11.11 4.64 -2.46
N CYS A 152 10.86 4.55 -3.77
CA CYS A 152 10.93 3.31 -4.55
C CYS A 152 11.72 3.60 -5.83
N LEU A 153 13.01 3.26 -5.83
CA LEU A 153 13.96 3.67 -6.87
C LEU A 153 14.62 2.49 -7.60
N GLY A 154 14.12 1.26 -7.38
CA GLY A 154 14.75 0.04 -7.92
C GLY A 154 15.82 -0.52 -6.99
N LEU A 155 16.85 -1.16 -7.56
CA LEU A 155 17.97 -1.73 -6.82
C LEU A 155 18.88 -0.63 -6.25
N LEU A 156 19.33 -0.81 -5.02
CA LEU A 156 20.17 0.14 -4.30
C LEU A 156 21.44 -0.53 -3.81
N SER A 157 22.58 0.15 -4.01
CA SER A 157 23.82 -0.22 -3.34
C SER A 157 23.83 0.26 -1.88
N PRO A 158 24.74 -0.28 -1.02
CA PRO A 158 24.92 0.21 0.34
C PRO A 158 25.17 1.73 0.41
N ASP A 159 26.07 2.25 -0.43
CA ASP A 159 26.39 3.69 -0.48
C ASP A 159 25.17 4.56 -0.86
N GLN A 160 24.31 4.05 -1.75
CA GLN A 160 23.08 4.74 -2.14
C GLN A 160 22.05 4.74 -0.99
N ALA A 161 21.96 3.64 -0.24
CA ALA A 161 21.10 3.57 0.94
C ALA A 161 21.56 4.55 2.04
N ASP A 162 22.87 4.63 2.29
CA ASP A 162 23.44 5.59 3.24
C ASP A 162 23.16 7.05 2.85
N GLN A 163 23.26 7.37 1.55
CA GLN A 163 22.92 8.71 1.04
C GLN A 163 21.43 9.05 1.24
N LEU A 164 20.53 8.10 0.99
CA LEU A 164 19.09 8.26 1.23
C LEU A 164 18.80 8.46 2.72
N LYS A 165 19.46 7.72 3.60
CA LYS A 165 19.37 7.90 5.06
C LYS A 165 19.81 9.29 5.48
N ALA A 166 20.97 9.74 5.00
CA ALA A 166 21.50 11.07 5.28
C ALA A 166 20.62 12.21 4.73
N ALA A 167 19.81 11.93 3.70
CA ALA A 167 18.81 12.87 3.19
C ALA A 167 17.52 12.92 4.01
N GLY A 168 17.31 12.01 4.95
CA GLY A 168 16.10 11.94 5.78
C GLY A 168 14.99 11.06 5.22
N VAL A 169 15.31 10.12 4.32
CA VAL A 169 14.36 9.07 3.90
C VAL A 169 14.03 8.20 5.09
N ASP A 170 12.75 8.04 5.38
CA ASP A 170 12.27 7.22 6.51
C ASP A 170 12.13 5.75 6.12
N ARG A 171 11.70 5.49 4.88
CA ARG A 171 11.36 4.15 4.40
C ARG A 171 11.74 3.96 2.93
N VAL A 172 12.18 2.76 2.58
CA VAL A 172 12.39 2.35 1.17
C VAL A 172 11.41 1.24 0.82
N ASN A 173 10.66 1.43 -0.27
CA ASN A 173 9.86 0.37 -0.85
C ASN A 173 10.67 -0.40 -1.89
N HIS A 174 10.81 -1.70 -1.66
CA HIS A 174 11.37 -2.64 -2.61
C HIS A 174 10.70 -4.01 -2.44
N ASN A 175 9.63 -4.25 -3.21
CA ASN A 175 8.79 -5.43 -3.05
C ASN A 175 9.52 -6.71 -3.48
N LEU A 176 9.30 -7.82 -2.77
CA LEU A 176 9.65 -9.16 -3.26
C LEU A 176 8.86 -9.52 -4.52
N ASN A 177 7.63 -9.05 -4.61
CA ASN A 177 6.63 -9.26 -5.64
C ASN A 177 6.06 -10.68 -5.68
N THR A 178 6.89 -11.71 -5.69
CA THR A 178 6.50 -13.12 -5.73
C THR A 178 7.50 -13.98 -4.93
N SER A 179 7.28 -15.30 -4.84
CA SER A 179 8.21 -16.24 -4.21
C SER A 179 9.51 -16.40 -5.01
N GLU A 180 10.57 -16.88 -4.35
CA GLU A 180 11.84 -17.16 -5.00
C GLU A 180 11.66 -18.15 -6.15
N ARG A 181 10.85 -19.21 -5.94
CA ARG A 181 10.55 -20.24 -6.94
C ARG A 181 9.97 -19.66 -8.23
N MET A 182 9.05 -18.70 -8.13
CA MET A 182 8.37 -18.11 -9.30
C MET A 182 9.13 -16.93 -9.91
N TYR A 183 10.17 -16.46 -9.26
CA TYR A 183 10.76 -15.17 -9.61
C TYR A 183 11.26 -15.11 -11.06
N ALA A 184 11.93 -16.18 -11.53
CA ALA A 184 12.45 -16.26 -12.90
C ALA A 184 11.34 -16.28 -13.98
N ASP A 185 10.14 -16.73 -13.65
CA ASP A 185 8.98 -16.70 -14.56
C ASP A 185 8.39 -15.28 -14.67
N ILE A 186 8.65 -14.42 -13.68
CA ILE A 186 8.10 -13.06 -13.61
C ILE A 186 9.08 -12.00 -14.12
N CYS A 187 10.38 -12.17 -13.88
CA CYS A 187 11.41 -11.22 -14.27
C CYS A 187 12.74 -11.95 -14.49
N THR A 188 13.42 -11.64 -15.63
CA THR A 188 14.71 -12.23 -15.97
C THR A 188 15.88 -11.25 -15.90
N THR A 189 15.62 -9.96 -15.84
CA THR A 189 16.64 -8.90 -15.84
C THR A 189 17.28 -8.65 -14.49
N HIS A 190 16.66 -9.12 -13.41
CA HIS A 190 17.24 -9.16 -12.07
C HIS A 190 16.64 -10.34 -11.31
N THR A 191 17.32 -10.79 -10.27
CA THR A 191 17.00 -11.98 -9.49
C THR A 191 16.23 -11.66 -8.21
N TYR A 192 15.67 -12.69 -7.58
CA TYR A 192 15.12 -12.59 -6.22
C TYR A 192 16.21 -12.14 -5.22
N GLN A 193 17.45 -12.68 -5.35
CA GLN A 193 18.56 -12.29 -4.50
C GLN A 193 18.95 -10.81 -4.63
N ASP A 194 18.92 -10.23 -5.83
CA ASP A 194 19.15 -8.78 -6.01
C ASP A 194 18.17 -7.93 -5.18
N ARG A 195 16.92 -8.42 -4.99
CA ARG A 195 15.95 -7.73 -4.12
C ARG A 195 16.28 -7.90 -2.65
N ILE A 196 16.65 -9.10 -2.23
CA ILE A 196 17.09 -9.36 -0.86
C ILE A 196 18.32 -8.49 -0.53
N ASP A 197 19.31 -8.43 -1.42
CA ASP A 197 20.52 -7.61 -1.23
C ASP A 197 20.19 -6.13 -1.08
N THR A 198 19.24 -5.62 -1.89
CA THR A 198 18.74 -4.24 -1.76
C THR A 198 18.08 -4.01 -0.39
N LEU A 199 17.20 -4.90 0.03
CA LEU A 199 16.52 -4.78 1.34
C LEU A 199 17.54 -4.84 2.48
N GLN A 200 18.55 -5.70 2.37
CA GLN A 200 19.63 -5.80 3.35
C GLN A 200 20.46 -4.51 3.41
N ALA A 201 20.80 -3.92 2.26
CA ALA A 201 21.52 -2.64 2.20
C ALA A 201 20.70 -1.51 2.88
N VAL A 202 19.40 -1.44 2.62
CA VAL A 202 18.48 -0.48 3.23
C VAL A 202 18.39 -0.67 4.75
N ARG A 203 18.29 -1.93 5.22
CA ARG A 203 18.28 -2.27 6.66
C ARG A 203 19.55 -1.85 7.35
N ASN A 204 20.70 -2.14 6.73
CA ASN A 204 22.02 -1.80 7.27
C ASN A 204 22.24 -0.28 7.39
N ALA A 205 21.65 0.50 6.48
CA ALA A 205 21.63 1.97 6.56
C ALA A 205 20.68 2.51 7.64
N GLY A 206 19.91 1.64 8.33
CA GLY A 206 18.96 2.04 9.38
C GLY A 206 17.70 2.73 8.84
N ILE A 207 17.28 2.39 7.62
CA ILE A 207 16.03 2.84 7.00
C ILE A 207 14.97 1.74 7.17
N GLU A 208 13.72 2.11 7.41
CA GLU A 208 12.60 1.15 7.49
C GLU A 208 12.35 0.47 6.15
N LEU A 209 12.03 -0.82 6.19
CA LEU A 209 11.69 -1.60 5.00
C LEU A 209 10.19 -1.54 4.70
N CYS A 210 9.88 -1.32 3.42
CA CYS A 210 8.57 -1.55 2.86
C CYS A 210 8.72 -2.59 1.75
N SER A 211 8.21 -3.79 1.97
CA SER A 211 8.29 -4.86 0.98
C SER A 211 7.05 -5.72 1.04
N GLY A 212 6.53 -6.13 -0.09
CA GLY A 212 5.32 -6.91 -0.22
C GLY A 212 5.27 -7.69 -1.52
N CYS A 213 4.06 -8.02 -1.95
CA CYS A 213 3.84 -8.88 -3.10
C CYS A 213 2.74 -8.37 -4.03
N ILE A 214 2.58 -9.09 -5.13
CA ILE A 214 1.43 -9.00 -6.04
C ILE A 214 0.76 -10.37 -6.03
N VAL A 215 -0.51 -10.40 -5.62
CA VAL A 215 -1.35 -11.60 -5.58
C VAL A 215 -2.10 -11.70 -6.91
N GLY A 216 -2.14 -12.90 -7.50
CA GLY A 216 -2.87 -13.18 -8.75
C GLY A 216 -2.00 -13.34 -9.99
N MET A 217 -0.68 -13.49 -9.84
CA MET A 217 0.24 -13.73 -10.97
C MET A 217 0.37 -15.23 -11.35
N GLY A 218 -0.35 -16.13 -10.64
CA GLY A 218 -0.33 -17.58 -10.85
C GLY A 218 0.43 -18.34 -9.78
N GLU A 219 0.73 -17.68 -8.69
CA GLU A 219 1.32 -18.28 -7.50
C GLU A 219 0.37 -19.26 -6.82
N SER A 220 0.94 -20.28 -6.20
CA SER A 220 0.21 -21.19 -5.32
C SER A 220 0.07 -20.59 -3.90
N HIS A 221 -0.81 -21.16 -3.08
CA HIS A 221 -0.90 -20.81 -1.65
C HIS A 221 0.45 -20.97 -0.93
N LYS A 222 1.28 -21.96 -1.34
CA LYS A 222 2.62 -22.14 -0.75
C LYS A 222 3.54 -20.97 -1.05
N ASP A 223 3.46 -20.43 -2.27
CA ASP A 223 4.25 -19.25 -2.64
C ASP A 223 3.86 -18.03 -1.81
N LEU A 224 2.57 -17.81 -1.55
CA LEU A 224 2.11 -16.71 -0.68
C LEU A 224 2.58 -16.89 0.76
N VAL A 225 2.59 -18.11 1.29
CA VAL A 225 3.12 -18.40 2.62
C VAL A 225 4.63 -18.17 2.68
N GLU A 226 5.40 -18.64 1.68
CA GLU A 226 6.83 -18.38 1.55
C GLU A 226 7.14 -16.88 1.58
N ILE A 227 6.41 -16.08 0.81
CA ILE A 227 6.55 -14.61 0.82
C ILE A 227 6.30 -14.04 2.22
N ALA A 228 5.23 -14.48 2.90
CA ALA A 228 4.90 -13.98 4.23
C ALA A 228 5.98 -14.33 5.28
N VAL A 229 6.59 -15.52 5.17
CA VAL A 229 7.73 -15.95 6.00
C VAL A 229 8.96 -15.09 5.70
N SER A 230 9.32 -14.94 4.42
CA SER A 230 10.49 -14.13 4.00
C SER A 230 10.38 -12.68 4.50
N LEU A 231 9.18 -12.07 4.40
CA LEU A 231 8.94 -10.70 4.91
C LEU A 231 9.09 -10.63 6.43
N ARG A 232 8.67 -11.66 7.17
CA ARG A 232 8.86 -11.75 8.63
C ARG A 232 10.33 -11.90 9.00
N GLU A 233 11.08 -12.76 8.31
CA GLU A 233 12.51 -12.97 8.54
C GLU A 233 13.33 -11.70 8.23
N LEU A 234 12.95 -10.95 7.21
CA LEU A 234 13.49 -9.64 6.89
C LEU A 234 13.07 -8.54 7.90
N GLN A 235 12.15 -8.86 8.81
CA GLN A 235 11.62 -7.91 9.80
C GLN A 235 11.04 -6.64 9.16
N VAL A 236 10.29 -6.78 8.08
CA VAL A 236 9.73 -5.65 7.33
C VAL A 236 8.71 -4.87 8.17
N GLU A 237 8.76 -3.55 8.17
CA GLU A 237 7.84 -2.70 8.93
C GLU A 237 6.50 -2.50 8.21
N SER A 238 6.50 -2.50 6.86
CA SER A 238 5.29 -2.25 6.06
C SER A 238 5.21 -3.21 4.88
N ILE A 239 4.06 -3.88 4.76
CA ILE A 239 3.80 -4.91 3.74
C ILE A 239 2.66 -4.44 2.84
N PRO A 240 2.96 -3.85 1.66
CA PRO A 240 1.95 -3.58 0.64
C PRO A 240 1.53 -4.88 -0.05
N ILE A 241 0.25 -5.20 0.01
CA ILE A 241 -0.36 -6.27 -0.75
C ILE A 241 -1.05 -5.66 -1.96
N ASN A 242 -0.44 -5.89 -3.13
CA ASN A 242 -1.04 -5.53 -4.40
C ASN A 242 -1.85 -6.72 -4.92
N PHE A 243 -2.93 -6.45 -5.60
CA PHE A 243 -3.67 -7.44 -6.37
C PHE A 243 -3.41 -7.17 -7.86
N LEU A 244 -3.17 -8.22 -8.62
CA LEU A 244 -2.84 -8.06 -10.03
C LEU A 244 -3.92 -7.25 -10.75
N HIS A 245 -3.49 -6.15 -11.37
CA HIS A 245 -4.27 -5.45 -12.38
C HIS A 245 -3.74 -5.93 -13.74
N PRO A 246 -4.49 -6.77 -14.48
CA PRO A 246 -4.04 -7.35 -15.73
C PRO A 246 -4.14 -6.30 -16.85
N ILE A 247 -3.17 -5.38 -16.90
CA ILE A 247 -3.15 -4.25 -17.82
C ILE A 247 -2.90 -4.75 -19.23
N ASP A 248 -3.72 -4.29 -20.18
CA ASP A 248 -3.55 -4.59 -21.60
C ASP A 248 -2.16 -4.20 -22.10
N GLY A 249 -1.58 -5.04 -22.96
CA GLY A 249 -0.21 -4.88 -23.43
C GLY A 249 0.88 -5.39 -22.47
N THR A 250 0.52 -5.95 -21.31
CA THR A 250 1.47 -6.69 -20.46
C THR A 250 1.37 -8.19 -20.68
N PRO A 251 2.42 -9.00 -20.41
CA PRO A 251 2.35 -10.45 -20.49
C PRO A 251 1.27 -11.11 -19.62
N LEU A 252 0.83 -10.45 -18.56
CA LEU A 252 -0.24 -10.93 -17.67
C LEU A 252 -1.61 -10.34 -18.00
N ALA A 253 -1.79 -9.71 -19.16
CA ALA A 253 -3.09 -9.20 -19.62
C ALA A 253 -4.14 -10.31 -19.69
N GLY A 254 -5.40 -9.96 -19.41
CA GLY A 254 -6.53 -10.89 -19.48
C GLY A 254 -6.58 -11.96 -18.38
N ARG A 255 -5.74 -11.87 -17.37
CA ARG A 255 -5.75 -12.79 -16.24
C ARG A 255 -6.86 -12.44 -15.26
N GLU A 256 -7.77 -13.39 -14.96
CA GLU A 256 -8.96 -13.18 -14.12
C GLU A 256 -9.05 -14.22 -12.98
N ASP A 257 -7.92 -14.70 -12.49
CA ASP A 257 -7.87 -15.82 -11.53
C ASP A 257 -8.32 -15.43 -10.10
N LEU A 258 -8.32 -14.13 -9.76
CA LEU A 258 -8.65 -13.68 -8.41
C LEU A 258 -10.14 -13.41 -8.20
N THR A 259 -10.64 -13.88 -7.07
CA THR A 259 -11.93 -13.42 -6.53
C THR A 259 -11.72 -12.44 -5.37
N PRO A 260 -12.70 -11.56 -5.05
CA PRO A 260 -12.61 -10.70 -3.87
C PRO A 260 -12.35 -11.47 -2.57
N ARG A 261 -12.88 -12.69 -2.44
CA ARG A 261 -12.68 -13.55 -1.25
C ARG A 261 -11.25 -14.07 -1.15
N ASP A 262 -10.59 -14.35 -2.27
CA ASP A 262 -9.18 -14.76 -2.28
C ASP A 262 -8.30 -13.60 -1.83
N CYS A 263 -8.61 -12.37 -2.26
CA CYS A 263 -7.95 -11.17 -1.79
C CYS A 263 -8.09 -10.99 -0.26
N LEU A 264 -9.29 -11.22 0.28
CA LEU A 264 -9.54 -11.14 1.73
C LEU A 264 -8.78 -12.23 2.50
N ARG A 265 -8.74 -13.48 1.99
CA ARG A 265 -7.95 -14.57 2.59
C ARG A 265 -6.46 -14.23 2.62
N ALA A 266 -5.93 -13.69 1.52
CA ALA A 266 -4.54 -13.25 1.45
C ALA A 266 -4.24 -12.17 2.49
N LEU A 267 -5.07 -11.11 2.58
CA LEU A 267 -4.91 -10.06 3.60
C LEU A 267 -4.95 -10.61 5.03
N CYS A 268 -5.86 -11.54 5.32
CA CYS A 268 -5.94 -12.19 6.63
C CYS A 268 -4.70 -13.04 6.92
N MET A 269 -4.21 -13.80 5.94
CA MET A 269 -3.01 -14.61 6.09
C MET A 269 -1.78 -13.73 6.38
N PHE A 270 -1.56 -12.66 5.61
CA PHE A 270 -0.45 -11.74 5.86
C PHE A 270 -0.55 -11.06 7.22
N ARG A 271 -1.76 -10.68 7.67
CA ARG A 271 -1.96 -10.12 9.03
C ARG A 271 -1.61 -11.13 10.12
N LEU A 272 -2.07 -12.35 10.00
CA LEU A 272 -1.83 -13.39 11.01
C LEU A 272 -0.37 -13.86 11.03
N MET A 273 0.31 -13.86 9.88
CA MET A 273 1.73 -14.20 9.77
C MET A 273 2.68 -13.06 10.19
N ASN A 274 2.24 -11.80 10.05
CA ASN A 274 3.02 -10.59 10.32
C ASN A 274 2.21 -9.61 11.19
N PRO A 275 1.90 -9.99 12.45
CA PRO A 275 0.89 -9.31 13.24
C PRO A 275 1.19 -7.86 13.59
N LYS A 276 2.47 -7.49 13.72
CA LYS A 276 2.92 -6.14 14.11
C LYS A 276 3.14 -5.21 12.92
N CYS A 277 3.28 -5.77 11.72
CA CYS A 277 3.57 -4.99 10.51
C CYS A 277 2.38 -4.14 10.10
N GLU A 278 2.66 -3.01 9.47
CA GLU A 278 1.66 -2.29 8.71
C GLU A 278 1.29 -3.09 7.47
N ILE A 279 0.06 -3.57 7.38
CA ILE A 279 -0.47 -4.22 6.16
C ILE A 279 -1.22 -3.18 5.36
N ARG A 280 -0.79 -2.99 4.10
CA ARG A 280 -1.39 -2.02 3.18
C ARG A 280 -2.12 -2.71 2.06
N ILE A 281 -3.39 -2.35 1.86
CA ILE A 281 -4.08 -2.66 0.61
C ILE A 281 -3.55 -1.67 -0.43
N ALA A 282 -2.88 -2.20 -1.45
CA ALA A 282 -2.17 -1.38 -2.43
C ALA A 282 -2.82 -1.45 -3.83
N GLY A 283 -2.04 -1.47 -4.90
CA GLY A 283 -2.56 -1.44 -6.25
C GLY A 283 -3.54 -2.58 -6.57
N GLY A 284 -4.51 -2.32 -7.43
CA GLY A 284 -5.50 -3.29 -7.88
C GLY A 284 -6.67 -3.54 -6.91
N ARG A 285 -6.76 -2.82 -5.79
CA ARG A 285 -7.81 -3.06 -4.78
C ARG A 285 -9.22 -2.81 -5.33
N GLU A 286 -9.42 -1.74 -6.09
CA GLU A 286 -10.71 -1.37 -6.64
C GLU A 286 -11.22 -2.44 -7.63
N LEU A 287 -10.31 -2.96 -8.46
CA LEU A 287 -10.62 -3.97 -9.45
C LEU A 287 -10.92 -5.33 -8.81
N GLN A 288 -10.10 -5.75 -7.84
CA GLN A 288 -10.12 -7.12 -7.33
C GLN A 288 -11.00 -7.28 -6.09
N LEU A 289 -11.02 -6.32 -5.17
CA LEU A 289 -11.94 -6.36 -4.01
C LEU A 289 -13.35 -5.89 -4.37
N ARG A 290 -13.50 -5.05 -5.38
CA ARG A 290 -14.81 -4.53 -5.85
C ARG A 290 -15.59 -3.92 -4.67
N THR A 291 -16.86 -4.30 -4.49
CA THR A 291 -17.71 -3.84 -3.37
C THR A 291 -17.29 -4.37 -2.00
N LEU A 292 -16.33 -5.31 -1.93
CA LEU A 292 -15.81 -5.84 -0.67
C LEU A 292 -14.58 -5.08 -0.15
N GLN A 293 -14.19 -3.97 -0.78
CA GLN A 293 -13.05 -3.15 -0.33
C GLN A 293 -13.10 -2.80 1.16
N PRO A 294 -14.27 -2.38 1.75
CA PRO A 294 -14.35 -2.06 3.17
C PRO A 294 -13.90 -3.23 4.07
N LEU A 295 -14.23 -4.47 3.68
CA LEU A 295 -13.84 -5.66 4.46
C LEU A 295 -12.32 -5.86 4.52
N GLY A 296 -11.58 -5.37 3.53
CA GLY A 296 -10.11 -5.43 3.52
C GLY A 296 -9.46 -4.64 4.66
N LEU A 297 -10.12 -3.61 5.19
CA LEU A 297 -9.62 -2.81 6.32
C LEU A 297 -9.73 -3.51 7.67
N TYR A 298 -10.45 -4.63 7.79
CA TYR A 298 -10.42 -5.44 9.00
C TYR A 298 -9.06 -6.12 9.20
N PRO A 299 -8.41 -6.78 8.22
CA PRO A 299 -7.05 -7.26 8.37
C PRO A 299 -5.97 -6.20 8.12
N ALA A 300 -6.21 -5.24 7.21
CA ALA A 300 -5.25 -4.18 6.87
C ALA A 300 -5.46 -2.90 7.71
N ASN A 301 -4.43 -2.07 7.79
CA ASN A 301 -4.45 -0.81 8.53
C ASN A 301 -3.83 0.36 7.74
N SER A 302 -3.65 0.21 6.44
CA SER A 302 -3.27 1.30 5.55
C SER A 302 -3.74 1.10 4.11
N ILE A 303 -3.88 2.21 3.37
CA ILE A 303 -4.23 2.24 1.95
C ILE A 303 -3.46 3.36 1.23
N PHE A 304 -3.36 3.25 -0.09
CA PHE A 304 -3.07 4.40 -0.94
C PHE A 304 -4.35 5.20 -1.18
N VAL A 305 -4.22 6.52 -1.19
CA VAL A 305 -5.29 7.44 -1.61
C VAL A 305 -4.93 8.05 -2.96
N SER A 306 -5.94 8.38 -3.78
CA SER A 306 -5.77 8.93 -5.12
C SER A 306 -5.21 7.90 -6.13
N ASP A 307 -4.61 8.38 -7.21
CA ASP A 307 -4.14 7.56 -8.32
C ASP A 307 -2.91 6.69 -7.97
N TYR A 308 -2.76 5.60 -8.72
CA TYR A 308 -1.56 4.75 -8.70
C TYR A 308 -0.55 5.20 -9.76
N LEU A 309 0.47 4.39 -10.03
CA LEU A 309 1.57 4.75 -10.94
C LEU A 309 1.08 4.99 -12.38
N THR A 310 0.23 4.11 -12.89
CA THR A 310 -0.27 4.13 -14.27
C THR A 310 -1.77 3.87 -14.37
N THR A 311 -2.45 3.70 -13.25
CA THR A 311 -3.90 3.46 -13.19
C THR A 311 -4.56 4.44 -12.23
N LYS A 312 -5.82 4.73 -12.46
CA LYS A 312 -6.63 5.56 -11.55
C LYS A 312 -7.02 4.77 -10.32
N GLY A 313 -7.06 5.46 -9.18
CA GLY A 313 -7.64 4.99 -7.92
C GLY A 313 -8.98 5.66 -7.63
N GLN A 314 -9.54 5.37 -6.46
CA GLN A 314 -10.68 6.10 -5.94
C GLN A 314 -10.29 7.53 -5.55
N THR A 315 -11.30 8.39 -5.47
CA THR A 315 -11.09 9.74 -4.94
C THR A 315 -10.77 9.66 -3.43
N PRO A 316 -9.98 10.61 -2.91
CA PRO A 316 -9.71 10.65 -1.46
C PRO A 316 -11.01 10.70 -0.62
N GLN A 317 -12.04 11.37 -1.09
CA GLN A 317 -13.33 11.51 -0.40
C GLN A 317 -14.06 10.16 -0.26
N GLU A 318 -14.03 9.32 -1.31
CA GLU A 318 -14.59 7.97 -1.24
C GLU A 318 -13.84 7.09 -0.23
N ASP A 319 -12.51 7.23 -0.16
CA ASP A 319 -11.70 6.52 0.82
C ASP A 319 -11.97 7.01 2.25
N TYR A 320 -12.11 8.31 2.46
CA TYR A 320 -12.43 8.86 3.79
C TYR A 320 -13.82 8.41 4.25
N GLN A 321 -14.80 8.41 3.35
CA GLN A 321 -16.14 7.93 3.67
C GLN A 321 -16.13 6.44 4.02
N MET A 322 -15.43 5.62 3.25
CA MET A 322 -15.29 4.18 3.52
C MET A 322 -14.65 3.92 4.91
N ILE A 323 -13.60 4.67 5.26
CA ILE A 323 -12.93 4.55 6.57
C ILE A 323 -13.88 4.96 7.70
N ALA A 324 -14.60 6.08 7.53
CA ALA A 324 -15.54 6.59 8.52
C ALA A 324 -16.74 5.65 8.73
N ASP A 325 -17.30 5.08 7.65
CA ASP A 325 -18.42 4.14 7.70
C ASP A 325 -18.08 2.85 8.46
N LEU A 326 -16.79 2.46 8.45
CA LEU A 326 -16.28 1.33 9.24
C LEU A 326 -16.01 1.67 10.72
N GLY A 327 -16.14 2.94 11.12
CA GLY A 327 -15.77 3.40 12.45
C GLY A 327 -14.26 3.44 12.70
N PHE A 328 -13.47 3.56 11.63
CA PHE A 328 -12.03 3.69 11.70
C PHE A 328 -11.59 5.16 11.64
N GLU A 329 -10.37 5.44 12.09
CA GLU A 329 -9.79 6.76 12.21
C GLU A 329 -8.57 6.91 11.31
N ILE A 330 -8.50 8.00 10.55
CA ILE A 330 -7.32 8.33 9.77
C ILE A 330 -6.21 8.82 10.70
N VAL A 331 -5.01 8.23 10.59
CA VAL A 331 -3.82 8.71 11.31
C VAL A 331 -3.35 10.01 10.66
N ASN A 332 -3.64 11.12 11.28
CA ASN A 332 -3.20 12.42 10.80
C ASN A 332 -1.67 12.56 10.84
N PRO A 333 -1.04 13.16 9.81
CA PRO A 333 0.36 13.55 9.88
C PRO A 333 0.56 14.57 11.02
N PRO A 334 1.78 14.63 11.62
CA PRO A 334 2.07 15.63 12.63
C PRO A 334 1.78 17.06 12.12
N GLY A 335 1.02 17.85 12.87
CA GLY A 335 0.67 19.23 12.55
C GLY A 335 -0.58 19.44 11.70
N VAL A 336 -1.37 18.40 11.39
CA VAL A 336 -2.74 18.55 10.87
C VAL A 336 -3.68 18.58 12.08
N LEU A 337 -4.50 19.64 12.17
CA LEU A 337 -5.54 19.76 13.19
C LEU A 337 -6.53 18.60 13.05
N SER A 338 -6.96 18.02 14.18
CA SER A 338 -8.05 17.04 14.20
C SER A 338 -9.34 17.64 13.59
N ALA A 339 -10.27 16.80 13.17
CA ALA A 339 -11.54 17.24 12.60
C ALA A 339 -12.30 18.25 13.52
N GLU A 340 -12.06 18.20 14.83
CA GLU A 340 -12.56 19.19 15.79
C GLU A 340 -12.00 20.60 15.54
N GLY A 341 -10.76 20.74 15.09
CA GLY A 341 -10.16 22.03 14.71
C GLY A 341 -10.66 22.58 13.36
N LEU A 342 -11.19 21.73 12.48
CA LEU A 342 -11.78 22.15 11.20
C LEU A 342 -13.22 22.68 11.37
N THR A 343 -13.95 22.18 12.37
CA THR A 343 -15.31 22.69 12.69
C THR A 343 -15.26 24.08 13.29
N GLU A 344 -14.24 24.44 14.04
CA GLU A 344 -14.08 25.81 14.55
C GLU A 344 -13.62 26.79 13.46
N ALA A 345 -12.75 26.37 12.52
CA ALA A 345 -12.31 27.23 11.43
C ALA A 345 -13.42 27.51 10.40
N THR A 346 -14.31 26.53 10.12
CA THR A 346 -15.47 26.73 9.25
C THR A 346 -16.60 27.53 9.92
N ALA A 347 -16.70 27.49 11.24
CA ALA A 347 -17.68 28.32 11.98
C ALA A 347 -17.30 29.81 11.98
N VAL A 348 -16.02 30.15 11.95
CA VAL A 348 -15.55 31.54 11.89
C VAL A 348 -15.76 32.16 10.50
N THR A 349 -15.65 31.38 9.42
CA THR A 349 -15.92 31.90 8.07
C THR A 349 -17.40 32.01 7.70
N ALA A 350 -18.28 31.30 8.39
CA ALA A 350 -19.71 31.41 8.19
C ALA A 350 -20.37 32.60 8.91
N ALA A 351 -19.67 33.23 9.88
CA ALA A 351 -20.19 34.35 10.65
C ALA A 351 -19.95 35.74 9.98
N GLU A 352 -19.10 35.83 8.96
CA GLU A 352 -18.79 37.10 8.27
C GLU A 352 -19.45 37.26 6.88
N GLY A 353 -20.34 36.36 6.46
CA GLY A 353 -21.00 36.36 5.15
C GLY A 353 -22.52 36.64 5.22
N GLY A 354 -22.96 37.46 6.12
CA GLY A 354 -24.35 37.87 6.15
C GLY A 354 -24.49 39.27 5.57
N CYS A 355 -25.01 39.44 4.35
CA CYS A 355 -25.78 40.60 4.03
C CYS A 355 -26.50 40.57 2.68
N CYS A 356 -27.72 41.07 2.73
CA CYS A 356 -28.53 41.79 1.74
C CYS A 356 -29.09 41.01 0.56
N HIS A 357 -30.34 40.58 0.76
CA HIS A 357 -31.34 40.61 -0.31
C HIS A 357 -32.31 41.74 -0.06
N GLU A 358 -32.22 42.75 -0.89
CA GLU A 358 -33.34 43.65 -1.14
C GLU A 358 -34.18 43.09 -2.30
N HIS A 359 -35.47 43.15 -2.08
CA HIS A 359 -36.52 42.88 -3.05
C HIS A 359 -36.48 43.87 -4.21
N ASP A 360 -36.77 43.42 -5.42
CA ASP A 360 -37.62 44.17 -6.33
C ASP A 360 -38.45 43.24 -7.23
N GLU A 361 -39.74 43.40 -7.11
CA GLU A 361 -40.76 42.90 -8.03
C GLU A 361 -40.59 43.54 -9.41
N CYS A 362 -40.77 42.84 -10.48
CA CYS A 362 -41.58 43.37 -11.57
C CYS A 362 -42.13 42.29 -12.47
N ALA A 363 -43.38 42.48 -12.79
CA ALA A 363 -44.30 41.61 -13.50
C ALA A 363 -44.13 41.66 -15.01
N SER A 364 -44.72 40.63 -15.66
CA SER A 364 -45.39 40.62 -16.97
C SER A 364 -44.55 40.82 -18.25
N ALA A 365 -44.38 39.79 -19.03
CA ALA A 365 -45.04 39.51 -20.34
C ALA A 365 -44.69 38.09 -20.84
#